data_15491bf850ba96594b243af503915d4f
#
_entry.id   15491bf850ba96594b243af503915d4f
#
_cell.length_a   1.000
_cell.length_b   1.000
_cell.length_c   1.000
_cell.angle_alpha   90.00
_cell.angle_beta   90.00
_cell.angle_gamma   90.00
#
_symmetry.space_group_name_H-M   'P 1'
#
loop_
_entity.id
_entity.type
_entity.pdbx_description
1 polymer ?
#
loop_
_entity_poly.entity_id
_entity_poly.type
_entity_poly.pdbx_seq_one_letter_code
_entity_poly.pdbx_strand_id
1 'polypeptide(L)'
;MQARAYCPYSKYRVGAALEAEDGSIYLGCNVENASYGLTICAERAAVFAAVSAGARKFRRIVIATDSEPPGPPCGGCRQVLAEFGSELEVESVGPSQSKRWRIRDLLPDAFGKELLA
;
A
#
# COMPACT_ATOMS: atom_id res chain seq x y z
N MET A 1 5.17 3.22 -11.75
CA MET A 1 6.03 3.09 -10.56
C MET A 1 6.60 1.69 -10.37
N GLN A 2 5.85 0.66 -10.79
CA GLN A 2 6.35 -0.72 -10.70
C GLN A 2 7.73 -0.89 -11.36
N ALA A 3 7.96 -0.23 -12.50
CA ALA A 3 9.23 -0.30 -13.21
C ALA A 3 10.40 0.33 -12.45
N ARG A 4 10.12 1.16 -11.44
CA ARG A 4 11.14 1.81 -10.62
C ARG A 4 11.47 1.05 -9.34
N ALA A 5 10.81 -0.09 -9.10
CA ALA A 5 11.04 -0.89 -7.92
C ALA A 5 12.51 -1.32 -7.83
N TYR A 6 13.05 -1.23 -6.61
CA TYR A 6 14.40 -1.72 -6.32
C TYR A 6 14.26 -3.04 -5.58
N CYS A 7 14.31 -4.15 -6.33
CA CYS A 7 14.06 -5.47 -5.77
C CYS A 7 15.10 -6.50 -6.27
N PRO A 8 16.41 -6.28 -5.96
CA PRO A 8 17.47 -7.15 -6.46
C PRO A 8 17.41 -8.56 -5.87
N TYR A 9 16.73 -8.75 -4.73
CA TYR A 9 16.70 -10.02 -4.02
C TYR A 9 15.50 -10.87 -4.46
N SER A 10 14.28 -10.31 -4.39
CA SER A 10 13.06 -11.05 -4.71
C SER A 10 12.73 -11.05 -6.20
N LYS A 11 13.15 -10.03 -6.93
CA LYS A 11 12.74 -9.77 -8.31
C LYS A 11 11.23 -9.48 -8.45
N TYR A 12 10.52 -9.32 -7.33
CA TYR A 12 9.08 -9.09 -7.31
C TYR A 12 8.82 -7.58 -7.25
N ARG A 13 8.40 -7.01 -8.37
CA ARG A 13 8.21 -5.57 -8.53
C ARG A 13 6.80 -5.17 -8.15
N VAL A 14 6.67 -4.19 -7.27
CA VAL A 14 5.38 -3.66 -6.84
C VAL A 14 5.39 -2.14 -6.99
N GLY A 15 4.32 -1.61 -7.54
CA GLY A 15 4.08 -0.17 -7.59
C GLY A 15 2.77 0.14 -6.88
N ALA A 16 2.65 1.33 -6.34
CA ALA A 16 1.44 1.77 -5.67
C ALA A 16 1.10 3.21 -6.02
N ALA A 17 -0.19 3.50 -6.14
CA ALA A 17 -0.72 4.84 -6.32
C ALA A 17 -1.78 5.08 -5.26
N LEU A 18 -1.55 6.06 -4.39
CA LEU A 18 -2.45 6.41 -3.28
C LEU A 18 -3.18 7.69 -3.64
N GLU A 19 -4.50 7.63 -3.68
CA GLU A 19 -5.35 8.76 -4.01
C GLU A 19 -5.87 9.42 -2.74
N ALA A 20 -5.55 10.70 -2.56
CA ALA A 20 -6.07 11.51 -1.47
C ALA A 20 -7.49 12.00 -1.78
N GLU A 21 -8.20 12.47 -0.74
CA GLU A 21 -9.56 12.98 -0.91
C GLU A 21 -9.65 14.18 -1.87
N ASP A 22 -8.59 14.97 -1.95
CA ASP A 22 -8.56 16.14 -2.84
C ASP A 22 -8.22 15.77 -4.29
N GLY A 23 -8.03 14.49 -4.59
CA GLY A 23 -7.69 14.00 -5.91
C GLY A 23 -6.20 13.89 -6.21
N SER A 24 -5.34 14.34 -5.31
CA SER A 24 -3.89 14.21 -5.48
C SER A 24 -3.49 12.74 -5.44
N ILE A 25 -2.49 12.37 -6.25
CA ILE A 25 -1.98 11.01 -6.35
C ILE A 25 -0.52 10.99 -5.87
N TYR A 26 -0.23 10.03 -4.99
CA TYR A 26 1.13 9.82 -4.46
C TYR A 26 1.60 8.42 -4.84
N LEU A 27 2.80 8.33 -5.37
CA LEU A 27 3.33 7.08 -5.94
C LEU A 27 4.39 6.47 -5.04
N GLY A 28 4.48 5.14 -5.06
CA GLY A 28 5.51 4.40 -4.36
C GLY A 28 5.88 3.14 -5.10
N CYS A 29 7.07 2.62 -4.83
CA CYS A 29 7.51 1.32 -5.29
C CYS A 29 8.24 0.63 -4.15
N ASN A 30 8.39 -0.71 -4.22
CA ASN A 30 9.11 -1.42 -3.18
C ASN A 30 10.62 -1.14 -3.31
N VAL A 31 11.25 -1.00 -2.15
CA VAL A 31 12.69 -0.77 -2.03
C VAL A 31 13.23 -1.80 -1.06
N GLU A 32 13.95 -2.77 -1.58
CA GLU A 32 14.53 -3.86 -0.80
C GLU A 32 15.87 -3.46 -0.21
N ASN A 33 16.22 -4.15 0.85
CA ASN A 33 17.49 -3.98 1.53
C ASN A 33 18.08 -5.35 1.83
N ALA A 34 19.40 -5.47 1.82
CA ALA A 34 20.07 -6.68 2.22
C ALA A 34 19.71 -7.08 3.65
N SER A 35 19.44 -6.11 4.50
CA SER A 35 18.79 -6.32 5.80
C SER A 35 17.28 -6.36 5.55
N TYR A 36 16.73 -7.55 5.41
CA TYR A 36 15.35 -7.73 4.94
C TYR A 36 14.32 -7.00 5.79
N GLY A 37 14.55 -6.86 7.08
CA GLY A 37 13.65 -6.13 7.97
C GLY A 37 13.54 -4.65 7.65
N LEU A 38 14.46 -4.09 6.88
CA LEU A 38 14.45 -2.68 6.49
C LEU A 38 13.81 -2.46 5.11
N THR A 39 13.40 -3.52 4.43
CA THR A 39 12.69 -3.41 3.15
C THR A 39 11.38 -2.65 3.33
N ILE A 40 11.10 -1.73 2.40
CA ILE A 40 9.86 -0.94 2.42
C ILE A 40 8.97 -1.39 1.26
N CYS A 41 7.73 -1.72 1.57
CA CYS A 41 6.73 -2.08 0.56
C CYS A 41 6.28 -0.83 -0.22
N ALA A 42 5.83 -1.04 -1.45
CA ALA A 42 5.35 0.04 -2.31
C ALA A 42 4.23 0.84 -1.65
N GLU A 43 3.31 0.18 -0.98
CA GLU A 43 2.17 0.81 -0.30
C GLU A 43 2.65 1.76 0.79
N ARG A 44 3.61 1.31 1.61
CA ARG A 44 4.17 2.17 2.67
C ARG A 44 4.94 3.33 2.09
N ALA A 45 5.69 3.11 1.01
CA ALA A 45 6.41 4.19 0.33
C ALA A 45 5.44 5.28 -0.16
N ALA A 46 4.30 4.88 -0.74
CA ALA A 46 3.28 5.82 -1.20
C ALA A 46 2.66 6.59 -0.03
N VAL A 47 2.35 5.90 1.09
CA VAL A 47 1.81 6.55 2.29
C VAL A 47 2.81 7.55 2.86
N PHE A 48 4.07 7.18 2.95
CA PHE A 48 5.11 8.06 3.50
C PHE A 48 5.29 9.31 2.63
N ALA A 49 5.26 9.15 1.31
CA ALA A 49 5.33 10.28 0.39
C ALA A 49 4.14 11.22 0.58
N ALA A 50 2.93 10.66 0.70
CA ALA A 50 1.72 11.44 0.89
C ALA A 50 1.72 12.20 2.21
N VAL A 51 2.08 11.52 3.30
CA VAL A 51 2.16 12.15 4.63
C VAL A 51 3.22 13.25 4.66
N SER A 52 4.36 13.00 4.01
CA SER A 52 5.43 14.00 3.91
C SER A 52 4.99 15.24 3.13
N ALA A 53 4.05 15.09 2.21
CA ALA A 53 3.49 16.19 1.43
C ALA A 53 2.30 16.87 2.14
N GLY A 54 1.93 16.42 3.33
CA GLY A 54 0.87 17.03 4.13
C GLY A 54 -0.50 16.37 4.02
N ALA A 55 -0.63 15.31 3.21
CA ALA A 55 -1.91 14.62 3.05
C ALA A 55 -2.21 13.73 4.26
N ARG A 56 -3.50 13.63 4.65
CA ARG A 56 -3.92 12.86 5.83
C ARG A 56 -5.17 12.03 5.56
N LYS A 57 -5.92 12.31 4.49
CA LYS A 57 -7.18 11.63 4.18
C LYS A 57 -7.10 11.03 2.79
N PHE A 58 -7.40 9.75 2.69
CA PHE A 58 -7.22 8.97 1.47
C PHE A 58 -8.49 8.24 1.10
N ARG A 59 -8.71 8.07 -0.21
CA ARG A 59 -9.86 7.34 -0.77
C ARG A 59 -9.49 5.92 -1.13
N ARG A 60 -8.35 5.74 -1.81
CA ARG A 60 -8.05 4.49 -2.47
C ARG A 60 -6.55 4.34 -2.69
N ILE A 61 -6.09 3.11 -2.64
CA ILE A 61 -4.75 2.75 -3.09
C ILE A 61 -4.87 1.69 -4.18
N VAL A 62 -4.13 1.86 -5.27
CA VAL A 62 -4.03 0.87 -6.35
C VAL A 62 -2.62 0.31 -6.32
N ILE A 63 -2.52 -1.01 -6.29
CA ILE A 63 -1.25 -1.73 -6.17
C ILE A 63 -1.06 -2.56 -7.45
N ALA A 64 0.05 -2.35 -8.14
CA ALA A 64 0.40 -3.12 -9.32
C ALA A 64 1.46 -4.14 -8.98
N THR A 65 1.20 -5.42 -9.28
CA THR A 65 2.09 -6.53 -8.98
C THR A 65 2.35 -7.39 -10.20
N ASP A 66 3.36 -8.27 -10.10
CA ASP A 66 3.64 -9.27 -11.11
C ASP A 66 2.88 -10.58 -10.84
N SER A 67 2.19 -10.71 -9.71
CA SER A 67 1.50 -11.95 -9.35
C SER A 67 0.17 -12.11 -10.06
N GLU A 68 -0.21 -13.37 -10.30
CA GLU A 68 -1.46 -13.74 -10.95
C GLU A 68 -2.03 -14.95 -10.24
N PRO A 69 -3.12 -14.81 -9.47
CA PRO A 69 -3.90 -13.58 -9.25
C PRO A 69 -3.16 -12.58 -8.38
N PRO A 70 -3.53 -11.28 -8.48
CA PRO A 70 -2.87 -10.26 -7.66
C PRO A 70 -3.18 -10.46 -6.18
N GLY A 71 -2.15 -10.37 -5.34
CA GLY A 71 -2.28 -10.57 -3.91
C GLY A 71 -2.71 -9.32 -3.16
N PRO A 72 -3.27 -9.49 -1.96
CA PRO A 72 -3.56 -8.36 -1.07
C PRO A 72 -2.27 -7.79 -0.49
N PRO A 73 -2.31 -6.59 0.10
CA PRO A 73 -1.15 -6.05 0.81
C PRO A 73 -0.79 -6.93 2.00
N CYS A 74 0.49 -6.96 2.37
CA CYS A 74 0.95 -7.72 3.53
C CYS A 74 0.37 -7.17 4.83
N GLY A 75 0.52 -7.93 5.92
CA GLY A 75 -0.07 -7.54 7.21
C GLY A 75 0.41 -6.18 7.70
N GLY A 76 1.71 -5.89 7.56
CA GLY A 76 2.25 -4.59 7.97
C GLY A 76 1.67 -3.44 7.17
N CYS A 77 1.49 -3.61 5.86
CA CYS A 77 0.87 -2.59 5.02
C CYS A 77 -0.59 -2.39 5.36
N ARG A 78 -1.32 -3.46 5.71
CA ARG A 78 -2.71 -3.35 6.15
C ARG A 78 -2.82 -2.49 7.41
N GLN A 79 -1.92 -2.69 8.36
CA GLN A 79 -1.90 -1.90 9.59
C GLN A 79 -1.59 -0.43 9.31
N VAL A 80 -0.61 -0.16 8.44
CA VAL A 80 -0.26 1.21 8.06
C VAL A 80 -1.44 1.89 7.37
N LEU A 81 -2.10 1.20 6.45
CA LEU A 81 -3.27 1.75 5.76
C LEU A 81 -4.46 1.95 6.70
N ALA A 82 -4.65 1.05 7.67
CA ALA A 82 -5.75 1.14 8.63
C ALA A 82 -5.66 2.37 9.51
N GLU A 83 -4.48 2.95 9.71
CA GLU A 83 -4.30 4.19 10.45
C GLU A 83 -5.12 5.33 9.83
N PHE A 84 -5.33 5.29 8.52
CA PHE A 84 -5.95 6.38 7.76
C PHE A 84 -7.42 6.09 7.41
N GLY A 85 -8.00 5.02 7.95
CA GLY A 85 -9.43 4.75 7.85
C GLY A 85 -9.75 3.34 7.38
N SER A 86 -10.75 2.73 8.01
CA SER A 86 -11.22 1.39 7.69
C SER A 86 -11.94 1.30 6.35
N GLU A 87 -12.42 2.42 5.83
CA GLU A 87 -13.19 2.49 4.59
C GLU A 87 -12.32 2.66 3.34
N LEU A 88 -11.01 2.81 3.51
CA LEU A 88 -10.08 2.98 2.40
C LEU A 88 -10.18 1.80 1.45
N GLU A 89 -10.35 2.08 0.16
CA GLU A 89 -10.41 1.05 -0.87
C GLU A 89 -9.01 0.61 -1.27
N VAL A 90 -8.86 -0.71 -1.44
CA VAL A 90 -7.61 -1.31 -1.91
C VAL A 90 -7.92 -2.07 -3.20
N GLU A 91 -7.21 -1.72 -4.27
CA GLU A 91 -7.29 -2.46 -5.53
C GLU A 91 -5.91 -2.99 -5.88
N SER A 92 -5.81 -4.30 -6.08
CA SER A 92 -4.56 -4.95 -6.49
C SER A 92 -4.71 -5.42 -7.93
N VAL A 93 -3.78 -5.01 -8.79
CA VAL A 93 -3.82 -5.27 -10.22
C VAL A 93 -2.64 -6.15 -10.61
N GLY A 94 -2.92 -7.31 -11.19
CA GLY A 94 -1.92 -8.19 -11.77
C GLY A 94 -1.88 -8.03 -13.29
N PRO A 95 -1.16 -8.92 -14.00
CA PRO A 95 -1.05 -8.82 -15.45
C PRO A 95 -2.39 -8.91 -16.21
N SER A 96 -3.36 -9.67 -15.69
CA SER A 96 -4.65 -9.84 -16.38
C SER A 96 -5.87 -9.78 -15.46
N GLN A 97 -5.68 -9.69 -14.14
CA GLN A 97 -6.77 -9.69 -13.17
C GLN A 97 -6.61 -8.56 -12.18
N SER A 98 -7.72 -8.17 -11.54
CA SER A 98 -7.69 -7.24 -10.42
C SER A 98 -8.61 -7.74 -9.32
N LYS A 99 -8.32 -7.33 -8.08
CA LYS A 99 -9.15 -7.61 -6.90
C LYS A 99 -9.29 -6.35 -6.09
N ARG A 100 -10.43 -6.23 -5.41
CA ARG A 100 -10.76 -5.04 -4.61
C ARG A 100 -11.23 -5.45 -3.23
N TRP A 101 -10.85 -4.65 -2.25
CA TRP A 101 -11.26 -4.83 -0.86
C TRP A 101 -11.41 -3.46 -0.21
N ARG A 102 -12.01 -3.45 0.97
CA ARG A 102 -11.85 -2.33 1.91
C ARG A 102 -10.91 -2.77 3.02
N ILE A 103 -10.23 -1.82 3.63
CA ILE A 103 -9.27 -2.14 4.70
C ILE A 103 -9.95 -2.89 5.84
N ARG A 104 -11.20 -2.55 6.18
CA ARG A 104 -11.93 -3.25 7.24
C ARG A 104 -12.09 -4.75 6.96
N ASP A 105 -12.12 -5.15 5.69
CA ASP A 105 -12.26 -6.56 5.29
C ASP A 105 -10.91 -7.28 5.33
N LEU A 106 -9.81 -6.56 5.12
CA LEU A 106 -8.45 -7.12 5.12
C LEU A 106 -7.85 -7.17 6.52
N LEU A 107 -8.31 -6.30 7.41
CA LEU A 107 -7.81 -6.20 8.79
C LEU A 107 -8.99 -5.96 9.74
N PRO A 108 -9.86 -6.97 9.93
CA PRO A 108 -10.99 -6.83 10.85
C PRO A 108 -10.50 -6.72 12.28
N ASP A 109 -11.26 -5.96 13.11
CA ASP A 109 -10.93 -5.76 14.52
C ASP A 109 -9.49 -5.24 14.69
N ALA A 110 -9.09 -4.26 13.87
CA ALA A 110 -7.74 -3.77 13.86
C ALA A 110 -7.40 -2.97 15.12
N PHE A 111 -6.14 -3.05 15.55
CA PHE A 111 -5.61 -2.14 16.55
C PHE A 111 -5.57 -0.74 15.93
N GLY A 112 -6.24 0.22 16.53
CA GLY A 112 -6.37 1.56 15.99
C GLY A 112 -6.13 2.63 17.06
N LYS A 113 -6.01 3.87 16.59
CA LYS A 113 -5.72 5.01 17.47
C LYS A 113 -6.81 5.26 18.51
N GLU A 114 -8.01 4.81 18.27
CA GLU A 114 -9.12 4.92 19.25
C GLU A 114 -8.81 4.16 20.55
N LEU A 115 -7.91 3.17 20.49
CA LEU A 115 -7.49 2.44 21.69
C LEU A 115 -6.46 3.20 22.51
N LEU A 116 -5.88 4.24 21.94
CA LEU A 116 -4.84 5.06 22.60
C LEU A 116 -5.38 6.41 23.06
N ALA A 117 -6.60 6.75 22.67
CA ALA A 117 -7.21 8.05 22.96
C ALA A 117 -7.61 8.18 24.44
#